data_6a954f7d525c5c4579a59be3c0c8c4c1
#
_entry.id   6a954f7d525c5c4579a59be3c0c8c4c1
#
_cell.length_a   1.000
_cell.length_b   1.000
_cell.length_c   1.000
_cell.angle_alpha   90.00
_cell.angle_beta   90.00
_cell.angle_gamma   90.00
#
_symmetry.space_group_name_H-M   'P 1'
#
loop_
_entity.id
_entity.type
_entity.pdbx_description
1 polymer ?
#
loop_
_entity_poly.entity_id
_entity_poly.type
_entity_poly.pdbx_seq_one_letter_code
_entity_poly.pdbx_strand_id
1 'polypeptide(L)'
;IRPSRGLGDVYKRQVRDFAVRAKSKKLRPDEIEGSTFTISNLGMFGIKEFTSIINQPNSAILSVGSIIKKPVVIDDKITIGNTMKLTLACDHRTIDGVTGSLFLQTLKGYLENPVTILV
;
A
#
# COMPACT_ATOMS: atom_id res chain seq x y z
N ILE A 1 -23.19 -4.45 -13.70
CA ILE A 1 -22.75 -3.60 -12.59
C ILE A 1 -21.82 -4.43 -11.70
N ARG A 2 -20.67 -3.92 -11.45
CA ARG A 2 -19.67 -4.57 -10.60
C ARG A 2 -19.76 -3.98 -9.19
N PRO A 3 -20.21 -4.73 -8.17
CA PRO A 3 -20.30 -4.21 -6.80
C PRO A 3 -18.99 -3.67 -6.27
N SER A 4 -17.87 -4.31 -6.64
CA SER A 4 -16.54 -3.88 -6.25
C SER A 4 -16.18 -2.48 -6.79
N ARG A 5 -16.72 -2.09 -7.94
CA ARG A 5 -16.48 -0.78 -8.52
C ARG A 5 -17.16 0.32 -7.72
N GLY A 6 -18.42 0.09 -7.29
CA GLY A 6 -19.12 1.03 -6.41
C GLY A 6 -18.44 1.19 -5.07
N LEU A 7 -17.97 0.09 -4.47
CA LEU A 7 -17.21 0.11 -3.22
C LEU A 7 -15.89 0.87 -3.39
N GLY A 8 -15.19 0.68 -4.50
CA GLY A 8 -13.96 1.40 -4.78
C GLY A 8 -14.17 2.92 -4.84
N ASP A 9 -15.25 3.38 -5.46
CA ASP A 9 -15.59 4.79 -5.52
C ASP A 9 -15.93 5.37 -4.15
N VAL A 10 -16.63 4.61 -3.30
CA VAL A 10 -16.96 5.01 -1.92
C VAL A 10 -15.68 5.17 -1.11
N TYR A 11 -14.77 4.20 -1.14
CA TYR A 11 -13.51 4.27 -0.42
C TYR A 11 -12.64 5.43 -0.91
N LYS A 12 -12.61 5.69 -2.21
CA LYS A 12 -11.82 6.78 -2.78
C LYS A 12 -12.32 8.13 -2.29
N ARG A 13 -13.63 8.35 -2.24
CA ARG A 13 -14.23 9.58 -1.70
C ARG A 13 -13.97 9.72 -0.22
N GLN A 14 -14.06 8.64 0.54
CA GLN A 14 -13.81 8.61 1.97
C GLN A 14 -12.37 8.99 2.29
N VAL A 15 -11.39 8.48 1.54
CA VAL A 15 -9.97 8.82 1.72
C VAL A 15 -9.74 10.31 1.44
N ARG A 16 -10.35 10.85 0.39
CA ARG A 16 -10.25 12.29 0.08
C ARG A 16 -10.84 13.16 1.18
N ASP A 17 -12.00 12.78 1.72
CA ASP A 17 -12.63 13.49 2.82
C ASP A 17 -11.76 13.47 4.06
N PHE A 18 -11.21 12.31 4.43
CA PHE A 18 -10.29 12.19 5.56
C PHE A 18 -9.03 13.04 5.37
N ALA A 19 -8.48 13.08 4.17
CA ALA A 19 -7.29 13.87 3.89
C ALA A 19 -7.56 15.37 4.06
N VAL A 20 -8.70 15.86 3.59
CA VAL A 20 -9.10 17.26 3.75
C VAL A 20 -9.30 17.59 5.24
N ARG A 21 -10.02 16.74 5.97
CA ARG A 21 -10.29 16.96 7.39
C ARG A 21 -9.03 16.85 8.24
N ALA A 22 -8.07 15.99 7.86
CA ALA A 22 -6.78 15.89 8.54
C ALA A 22 -5.99 17.20 8.43
N LYS A 23 -5.98 17.82 7.25
CA LYS A 23 -5.30 19.10 7.04
C LYS A 23 -5.91 20.22 7.89
N SER A 24 -7.21 20.20 8.10
CA SER A 24 -7.91 21.17 8.93
C SER A 24 -8.00 20.76 10.41
N LYS A 25 -7.40 19.63 10.78
CA LYS A 25 -7.40 19.07 12.16
C LYS A 25 -8.80 18.79 12.69
N LYS A 26 -9.70 18.34 11.81
CA LYS A 26 -11.11 18.05 12.15
C LYS A 26 -11.44 16.56 12.18
N LEU A 27 -10.43 15.68 12.20
CA LEU A 27 -10.66 14.24 12.33
C LEU A 27 -11.12 13.92 13.76
N ARG A 28 -12.16 13.07 13.85
CA ARG A 28 -12.64 12.59 15.15
C ARG A 28 -11.77 11.43 15.62
N PRO A 29 -11.64 11.20 16.96
CA PRO A 29 -10.85 10.09 17.47
C PRO A 29 -11.27 8.71 16.94
N ASP A 30 -12.56 8.46 16.72
CA ASP A 30 -13.07 7.21 16.18
C ASP A 30 -12.68 7.01 14.71
N GLU A 31 -12.35 8.06 14.00
CA GLU A 31 -11.85 7.99 12.62
C GLU A 31 -10.35 7.71 12.56
N ILE A 32 -9.61 8.05 13.60
CA ILE A 32 -8.16 7.82 13.70
C ILE A 32 -7.87 6.41 14.22
N GLU A 33 -8.69 5.92 15.13
CA GLU A 33 -8.55 4.62 15.77
C GLU A 33 -9.33 3.53 15.03
N GLY A 34 -9.10 2.27 15.38
CA GLY A 34 -9.82 1.12 14.86
C GLY A 34 -9.30 0.58 13.55
N SER A 35 -8.20 1.09 13.04
CA SER A 35 -7.58 0.54 11.83
C SER A 35 -6.90 -0.79 12.14
N THR A 36 -6.84 -1.68 11.13
CA THR A 36 -6.20 -2.99 11.26
C THR A 36 -4.88 -3.08 10.49
N PHE A 37 -4.69 -2.21 9.50
CA PHE A 37 -3.53 -2.19 8.63
C PHE A 37 -3.26 -0.75 8.19
N THR A 38 -1.99 -0.38 8.10
CA THR A 38 -1.62 0.98 7.71
C THR A 38 -0.82 0.96 6.40
N ILE A 39 -1.11 1.90 5.52
CA ILE A 39 -0.33 2.13 4.30
C ILE A 39 0.25 3.54 4.39
N SER A 40 1.56 3.65 4.23
CA SER A 40 2.27 4.93 4.24
C SER A 40 2.91 5.15 2.86
N ASN A 41 2.59 6.26 2.22
CA ASN A 41 3.11 6.57 0.88
C ASN A 41 3.90 7.87 0.93
N LEU A 42 5.20 7.78 0.68
CA LEU A 42 6.11 8.92 0.57
C LEU A 42 6.66 9.07 -0.85
N GLY A 43 6.08 8.38 -1.82
CA GLY A 43 6.51 8.44 -3.21
C GLY A 43 6.39 9.82 -3.82
N MET A 44 5.40 10.61 -3.39
CA MET A 44 5.21 11.98 -3.87
C MET A 44 6.36 12.92 -3.46
N PHE A 45 7.15 12.55 -2.45
CA PHE A 45 8.31 13.30 -1.99
C PHE A 45 9.62 12.79 -2.61
N GLY A 46 9.55 11.90 -3.59
CA GLY A 46 10.73 11.35 -4.26
C GLY A 46 11.50 10.30 -3.46
N ILE A 47 10.92 9.79 -2.39
CA ILE A 47 11.57 8.78 -1.55
C ILE A 47 11.39 7.40 -2.19
N LYS A 48 12.51 6.77 -2.54
CA LYS A 48 12.52 5.47 -3.24
C LYS A 48 12.15 4.31 -2.32
N GLU A 49 12.66 4.35 -1.10
CA GLU A 49 12.52 3.26 -0.13
C GLU A 49 12.60 3.83 1.27
N PHE A 50 11.77 3.34 2.15
CA PHE A 50 11.78 3.73 3.56
C PHE A 50 11.14 2.65 4.41
N THR A 51 11.41 2.69 5.70
CA THR A 51 10.73 1.84 6.68
C THR A 51 9.84 2.71 7.56
N SER A 52 8.76 2.12 8.03
CA SER A 52 7.77 2.83 8.85
C SER A 52 7.65 2.19 10.22
N ILE A 53 7.20 2.98 11.18
CA ILE A 53 6.91 2.53 12.54
C ILE A 53 5.47 2.06 12.59
N ILE A 54 5.25 0.87 13.14
CA ILE A 54 3.91 0.29 13.24
C ILE A 54 3.04 1.14 14.16
N ASN A 55 1.86 1.49 13.66
CA ASN A 55 0.87 2.22 14.45
C ASN A 55 0.04 1.24 15.25
N GLN A 56 0.42 1.00 16.50
CA GLN A 56 -0.30 0.07 17.37
C GLN A 56 -1.75 0.53 17.56
N PRO A 57 -2.73 -0.40 17.63
CA PRO A 57 -2.60 -1.86 17.70
C PRO A 57 -2.50 -2.58 16.36
N ASN A 58 -2.24 -1.90 15.25
CA ASN A 58 -2.04 -2.57 13.97
C ASN A 58 -0.84 -3.53 14.04
N SER A 59 -0.93 -4.65 13.31
CA SER A 59 0.12 -5.64 13.26
C SER A 59 1.13 -5.40 12.15
N ALA A 60 0.82 -4.54 11.20
CA ALA A 60 1.67 -4.32 10.04
C ALA A 60 1.46 -2.93 9.45
N ILE A 61 2.47 -2.46 8.75
CA ILE A 61 2.43 -1.23 7.96
C ILE A 61 3.18 -1.46 6.64
N LEU A 62 2.56 -1.05 5.54
CA LEU A 62 3.16 -1.12 4.22
C LEU A 62 3.69 0.26 3.83
N SER A 63 4.97 0.32 3.49
CA SER A 63 5.63 1.54 3.05
C SER A 63 5.74 1.52 1.52
N VAL A 64 5.18 2.53 0.87
CA VAL A 64 5.15 2.65 -0.59
C VAL A 64 6.11 3.75 -1.03
N GLY A 65 7.14 3.38 -1.78
CA GLY A 65 8.11 4.33 -2.32
C GLY A 65 7.67 4.92 -3.65
N SER A 66 8.51 5.79 -4.22
CA SER A 66 8.19 6.44 -5.49
C SER A 66 8.33 5.50 -6.68
N ILE A 67 7.56 5.79 -7.72
CA ILE A 67 7.67 5.08 -9.00
C ILE A 67 8.87 5.64 -9.76
N ILE A 68 9.78 4.76 -10.17
CA ILE A 68 11.04 5.12 -10.81
C ILE A 68 11.12 4.42 -12.16
N LYS A 69 11.54 5.14 -13.18
CA LYS A 69 11.91 4.55 -14.47
C LYS A 69 13.30 3.99 -14.38
N LYS A 70 13.47 2.74 -14.71
CA LYS A 70 14.79 2.11 -14.78
C LYS A 70 14.80 0.95 -15.76
N PRO A 71 16.02 0.51 -16.21
CA PRO A 71 16.12 -0.67 -17.05
C PRO A 71 15.63 -1.91 -16.32
N VAL A 72 14.78 -2.67 -16.99
CA VAL A 72 14.27 -3.96 -16.49
C VAL A 72 14.39 -5.00 -17.57
N VAL A 73 14.45 -6.27 -17.19
CA VAL A 73 14.51 -7.38 -18.13
C VAL A 73 13.12 -7.97 -18.27
N ILE A 74 12.58 -7.91 -19.49
CA ILE A 74 11.29 -8.51 -19.85
C ILE A 74 11.51 -9.36 -21.09
N ASP A 75 11.14 -10.64 -21.04
CA ASP A 75 11.30 -11.62 -22.14
C ASP A 75 12.73 -11.64 -22.70
N ASP A 76 13.73 -11.69 -21.79
CA ASP A 76 15.17 -11.68 -22.10
C ASP A 76 15.65 -10.42 -22.82
N LYS A 77 14.88 -9.36 -22.79
CA LYS A 77 15.26 -8.06 -23.37
C LYS A 77 15.30 -6.99 -22.30
N ILE A 78 16.27 -6.09 -22.42
CA ILE A 78 16.38 -4.92 -21.54
C ILE A 78 15.44 -3.84 -22.07
N THR A 79 14.47 -3.45 -21.24
CA THR A 79 13.50 -2.41 -21.58
C THR A 79 13.42 -1.39 -20.45
N ILE A 80 12.80 -0.25 -20.73
CA ILE A 80 12.53 0.75 -19.70
C ILE A 80 11.22 0.39 -19.02
N GLY A 81 11.26 0.22 -17.69
CA GLY A 81 10.08 -0.10 -16.90
C GLY A 81 9.92 0.87 -15.74
N ASN A 82 8.69 0.94 -15.25
CA ASN A 82 8.36 1.68 -14.04
C ASN A 82 8.38 0.71 -12.87
N THR A 83 9.18 1.01 -11.85
CA THR A 83 9.30 0.17 -10.66
C THR A 83 9.07 0.99 -9.41
N MET A 84 8.59 0.35 -8.36
CA MET A 84 8.50 0.94 -7.04
C MET A 84 8.86 -0.11 -6.00
N LYS A 85 9.35 0.34 -4.86
CA LYS A 85 9.67 -0.55 -3.75
C LYS A 85 8.58 -0.47 -2.70
N LEU A 86 8.17 -1.63 -2.23
CA LEU A 86 7.22 -1.78 -1.13
C LEU A 86 7.95 -2.47 0.02
N THR A 87 7.83 -1.90 1.20
CA THR A 87 8.45 -2.43 2.41
C THR A 87 7.36 -2.72 3.43
N LEU A 88 7.30 -3.95 3.89
CA LEU A 88 6.33 -4.37 4.90
C LEU A 88 7.04 -4.51 6.25
N ALA A 89 6.56 -3.77 7.23
CA ALA A 89 6.98 -3.93 8.62
C ALA A 89 5.85 -4.64 9.37
N CYS A 90 6.20 -5.73 10.08
CA CYS A 90 5.23 -6.55 10.80
C CYS A 90 5.63 -6.68 12.26
N ASP A 91 4.62 -6.80 13.13
CA ASP A 91 4.83 -7.19 14.51
C ASP A 91 5.11 -8.70 14.55
N HIS A 92 6.36 -9.07 14.80
CA HIS A 92 6.79 -10.46 14.77
C HIS A 92 6.12 -11.32 15.86
N ARG A 93 5.50 -10.71 16.83
CA ARG A 93 4.70 -11.42 17.83
C ARG A 93 3.42 -12.00 17.26
N THR A 94 2.90 -11.43 16.19
CA THR A 94 1.64 -11.86 15.56
C THR A 94 1.83 -12.36 14.14
N ILE A 95 2.88 -11.92 13.43
CA ILE A 95 3.14 -12.26 12.03
C ILE A 95 4.56 -12.77 11.91
N ASP A 96 4.71 -14.01 11.44
CA ASP A 96 6.04 -14.55 11.18
C ASP A 96 6.57 -14.12 9.80
N GLY A 97 7.87 -14.37 9.56
CA GLY A 97 8.52 -13.96 8.33
C GLY A 97 7.94 -14.65 7.08
N VAL A 98 7.51 -15.89 7.21
CA VAL A 98 6.91 -16.64 6.09
C VAL A 98 5.57 -16.03 5.70
N THR A 99 4.72 -15.74 6.68
CA THR A 99 3.41 -15.12 6.43
C THR A 99 3.56 -13.75 5.79
N GLY A 100 4.48 -12.91 6.29
CA GLY A 100 4.75 -11.60 5.70
C GLY A 100 5.28 -11.70 4.27
N SER A 101 6.16 -12.66 4.02
CA SER A 101 6.71 -12.89 2.67
C SER A 101 5.64 -13.36 1.70
N LEU A 102 4.74 -14.24 2.12
CA LEU A 102 3.63 -14.70 1.29
C LEU A 102 2.66 -13.54 0.95
N PHE A 103 2.40 -12.67 1.92
CA PHE A 103 1.59 -11.50 1.70
C PHE A 103 2.19 -10.59 0.61
N LEU A 104 3.48 -10.30 0.72
CA LEU A 104 4.18 -9.47 -0.27
C LEU A 104 4.21 -10.11 -1.64
N GLN A 105 4.40 -11.42 -1.71
CA GLN A 105 4.40 -12.15 -2.98
C GLN A 105 3.04 -12.08 -3.66
N THR A 106 1.97 -12.25 -2.91
CA THR A 106 0.61 -12.14 -3.43
C THR A 106 0.29 -10.72 -3.88
N LEU A 107 0.67 -9.72 -3.07
CA LEU A 107 0.48 -8.31 -3.42
C LEU A 107 1.23 -7.95 -4.70
N LYS A 108 2.49 -8.38 -4.82
CA LYS A 108 3.29 -8.17 -6.03
C LYS A 108 2.60 -8.76 -7.25
N GLY A 109 2.07 -9.98 -7.13
CA GLY A 109 1.35 -10.64 -8.22
C GLY A 109 0.14 -9.83 -8.67
N TYR A 110 -0.63 -9.31 -7.73
CA TYR A 110 -1.81 -8.48 -8.03
C TYR A 110 -1.44 -7.15 -8.69
N LEU A 111 -0.38 -6.52 -8.24
CA LEU A 111 0.06 -5.24 -8.80
C LEU A 111 0.64 -5.41 -10.22
N GLU A 112 1.36 -6.49 -10.47
CA GLU A 112 1.92 -6.78 -11.79
C GLU A 112 0.87 -7.31 -12.79
N ASN A 113 -0.17 -7.96 -12.28
CA ASN A 113 -1.29 -8.48 -13.08
C ASN A 113 -2.62 -8.09 -12.44
N PRO A 114 -3.07 -6.83 -12.58
CA PRO A 114 -4.28 -6.34 -11.91
C PRO A 114 -5.55 -7.14 -12.26
N VAL A 115 -5.58 -7.79 -13.41
CA VAL A 115 -6.72 -8.62 -13.84
C VAL A 115 -6.98 -9.77 -12.87
N THR A 116 -5.96 -10.28 -12.19
CA THR A 116 -6.11 -11.40 -11.24
C THR A 116 -6.90 -11.02 -10.00
N ILE A 117 -7.03 -9.74 -9.69
CA ILE A 117 -7.84 -9.27 -8.57
C ILE A 117 -9.33 -9.54 -8.82
N LEU A 118 -9.73 -9.62 -10.08
CA LEU A 118 -11.12 -9.80 -10.49
C LEU A 118 -11.55 -11.28 -10.55
N VAL A 119 -10.64 -12.19 -10.32
CA VAL A 119 -10.88 -13.64 -10.42
C VAL A 119 -11.12 -14.26 -9.05
#